data_2fb3b38cd7cf06ca067864eae5870156
#
_entry.id   2fb3b38cd7cf06ca067864eae5870156
#
_cell.length_a   1.000
_cell.length_b   1.000
_cell.length_c   1.000
_cell.angle_alpha   90.00
_cell.angle_beta   90.00
_cell.angle_gamma   90.00
#
_symmetry.space_group_name_H-M   'P 1'
#
loop_
_entity.id
_entity.type
_entity.pdbx_description
1 polymer ?
#
loop_
_entity_poly.entity_id
_entity_poly.type
_entity_poly.pdbx_seq_one_letter_code
_entity_poly.pdbx_strand_id
1 'polypeptide(L)'
;MNGRAQKLSSVFYRRGDLLEFIKAGAAFRRILADRTVETAKVRDLYADLYGIPHMRYELTIKRPGRQPDPTGPRTMALKVFCQTVAERL
;
A
#
# COMPACT_ATOMS: atom_id res chain seq x y z
N MET A 1 14.01 -4.33 -13.42
CA MET A 1 13.80 -4.24 -12.23
C MET A 1 12.71 -5.01 -11.73
N ASN A 2 12.46 -5.68 -11.36
CA ASN A 2 11.66 -6.67 -10.99
C ASN A 2 10.86 -6.32 -9.80
N GLY A 3 10.63 -7.15 -8.99
CA GLY A 3 9.82 -6.92 -7.84
C GLY A 3 10.29 -5.82 -6.94
N ARG A 4 11.34 -5.18 -7.33
CA ARG A 4 11.85 -4.16 -6.48
C ARG A 4 10.89 -3.01 -6.33
N ALA A 5 10.05 -2.77 -7.34
CA ALA A 5 9.09 -1.72 -7.25
C ALA A 5 8.11 -1.93 -6.10
N GLN A 6 8.00 -3.15 -5.62
CA GLN A 6 7.08 -3.45 -4.55
C GLN A 6 7.71 -3.34 -3.18
N LYS A 7 8.99 -3.04 -3.14
CA LYS A 7 9.68 -2.98 -1.86
C LYS A 7 9.60 -1.59 -1.32
N LEU A 8 8.53 -1.31 -0.66
CA LEU A 8 8.32 -0.01 -0.08
C LEU A 8 9.25 0.26 1.08
N SER A 9 10.04 -0.71 1.47
CA SER A 9 11.04 -0.47 2.50
C SER A 9 12.20 0.37 1.99
N SER A 10 12.26 0.64 0.70
CA SER A 10 13.35 1.43 0.18
C SER A 10 13.18 2.88 0.60
N VAL A 11 14.17 3.40 1.31
CA VAL A 11 14.13 4.77 1.77
C VAL A 11 14.40 5.76 0.67
N PHE A 12 14.72 5.27 -0.52
CA PHE A 12 15.07 6.15 -1.63
C PHE A 12 13.88 6.59 -2.46
N TYR A 13 12.71 5.99 -2.23
CA TYR A 13 11.53 6.40 -2.98
C TYR A 13 10.96 7.67 -2.38
N ARG A 14 10.73 8.64 -3.23
CA ARG A 14 10.02 9.84 -2.85
C ARG A 14 8.54 9.59 -3.07
N ARG A 15 7.74 10.47 -2.47
CA ARG A 15 6.29 10.35 -2.63
C ARG A 15 5.88 10.35 -4.10
N GLY A 16 6.48 11.24 -4.90
CA GLY A 16 6.15 11.28 -6.31
C GLY A 16 6.54 10.02 -7.05
N ASP A 17 7.65 9.42 -6.65
CA ASP A 17 8.08 8.19 -7.27
C ASP A 17 7.16 7.04 -6.94
N LEU A 18 6.61 7.02 -5.73
CA LEU A 18 5.69 5.97 -5.33
C LEU A 18 4.44 5.97 -6.20
N LEU A 19 4.00 7.15 -6.62
CA LEU A 19 2.81 7.23 -7.44
C LEU A 19 2.95 6.43 -8.74
N GLU A 20 4.17 6.27 -9.21
CA GLU A 20 4.40 5.52 -10.43
C GLU A 20 4.16 4.03 -10.25
N PHE A 21 4.21 3.56 -9.02
CA PHE A 21 4.04 2.15 -8.74
C PHE A 21 2.65 1.80 -8.25
N ILE A 22 1.83 2.80 -7.96
CA ILE A 22 0.50 2.55 -7.44
C ILE A 22 -0.45 2.40 -8.60
N LYS A 23 -0.76 1.16 -8.95
CA LYS A 23 -1.65 0.84 -10.04
C LYS A 23 -2.32 -0.49 -9.76
N ALA A 24 -3.35 -0.79 -10.51
CA ALA A 24 -4.08 -2.03 -10.34
C ALA A 24 -3.14 -3.22 -10.39
N GLY A 25 -3.29 -4.11 -9.44
CA GLY A 25 -2.46 -5.31 -9.35
C GLY A 25 -1.20 -5.13 -8.51
N ALA A 26 -0.81 -3.91 -8.19
CA ALA A 26 0.37 -3.69 -7.36
C ALA A 26 0.08 -4.12 -5.93
N ALA A 27 1.10 -4.62 -5.26
CA ALA A 27 0.98 -5.02 -3.87
C ALA A 27 2.09 -4.36 -3.07
N PHE A 28 1.71 -3.82 -1.92
CA PHE A 28 2.64 -3.15 -1.04
C PHE A 28 2.57 -3.78 0.33
N ARG A 29 3.70 -3.86 0.99
CA ARG A 29 3.79 -4.55 2.25
C ARG A 29 4.46 -3.67 3.28
N ARG A 30 3.98 -3.76 4.51
CA ARG A 30 4.52 -2.99 5.61
C ARG A 30 4.68 -3.93 6.80
N ILE A 31 5.82 -3.85 7.46
CA ILE A 31 6.09 -4.67 8.63
C ILE A 31 6.12 -3.76 9.83
N LEU A 32 5.25 -4.05 10.79
CA LEU A 32 5.13 -3.25 12.00
C LEU A 32 6.14 -3.71 13.05
N ALA A 33 6.25 -2.93 14.12
CA ALA A 33 7.24 -3.20 15.16
C ALA A 33 7.04 -4.55 15.81
N ASP A 34 5.78 -5.02 15.90
CA ASP A 34 5.49 -6.30 16.52
C ASP A 34 5.55 -7.44 15.50
N ARG A 35 6.14 -7.19 14.33
CA ARG A 35 6.29 -8.15 13.24
C ARG A 35 4.98 -8.48 12.54
N THR A 36 3.94 -7.74 12.81
CA THR A 36 2.72 -7.86 12.02
C THR A 36 3.02 -7.37 10.61
N VAL A 37 2.57 -8.12 9.62
CA VAL A 37 2.76 -7.77 8.21
C VAL A 37 1.43 -7.38 7.63
N GLU A 38 1.36 -6.18 7.08
CA GLU A 38 0.18 -5.72 6.36
C GLU A 38 0.50 -5.71 4.88
N THR A 39 -0.39 -6.30 4.09
CA THR A 39 -0.23 -6.33 2.65
C THR A 39 -1.45 -5.67 2.03
N ALA A 40 -1.21 -4.63 1.24
CA ALA A 40 -2.27 -3.92 0.54
C ALA A 40 -2.14 -4.24 -0.94
N LYS A 41 -3.18 -4.86 -1.51
CA LYS A 41 -3.19 -5.16 -2.93
C LYS A 41 -4.13 -4.19 -3.61
N VAL A 42 -3.60 -3.37 -4.49
CA VAL A 42 -4.38 -2.34 -5.17
C VAL A 42 -5.32 -2.99 -6.17
N ARG A 43 -6.60 -2.65 -6.07
CA ARG A 43 -7.62 -3.14 -6.99
C ARG A 43 -7.78 -2.19 -8.15
N ASP A 44 -8.01 -0.93 -7.86
CA ASP A 44 -8.12 0.07 -8.90
C ASP A 44 -7.95 1.46 -8.28
N LEU A 45 -7.89 2.43 -9.15
CA LEU A 45 -7.79 3.83 -8.77
C LEU A 45 -9.00 4.55 -9.33
N TYR A 46 -9.48 5.55 -8.62
CA TYR A 46 -10.60 6.34 -9.08
C TYR A 46 -10.51 7.75 -8.50
N ALA A 47 -11.25 8.68 -9.09
CA ALA A 47 -11.35 10.02 -8.57
C ALA A 47 -12.73 10.20 -7.93
N ASP A 48 -12.77 10.89 -6.78
CA ASP A 48 -14.04 11.14 -6.13
C ASP A 48 -14.74 12.32 -6.81
N LEU A 49 -15.84 12.79 -6.21
CA LEU A 49 -16.63 13.85 -6.78
C LEU A 49 -15.86 15.15 -6.95
N TYR A 50 -14.81 15.32 -6.18
CA TYR A 50 -14.00 16.52 -6.23
C TYR A 50 -12.74 16.33 -7.05
N GLY A 51 -12.62 15.21 -7.73
CA GLY A 51 -11.44 14.92 -8.54
C GLY A 51 -10.24 14.47 -7.75
N ILE A 52 -10.41 14.11 -6.50
CA ILE A 52 -9.31 13.68 -5.65
C ILE A 52 -9.05 12.20 -5.87
N PRO A 53 -7.81 11.82 -6.23
CA PRO A 53 -7.51 10.42 -6.49
C PRO A 53 -7.58 9.56 -5.24
N HIS A 54 -8.16 8.40 -5.39
CA HIS A 54 -8.28 7.41 -4.33
C HIS A 54 -7.87 6.05 -4.88
N MET A 55 -7.58 5.13 -3.97
CA MET A 55 -7.34 3.75 -4.35
C MET A 55 -8.28 2.83 -3.61
N ARG A 56 -8.73 1.80 -4.30
CA ARG A 56 -9.40 0.67 -3.67
C ARG A 56 -8.39 -0.44 -3.55
N TYR A 57 -8.32 -1.04 -2.40
CA TYR A 57 -7.33 -2.08 -2.17
C TYR A 57 -7.88 -3.10 -1.19
N GLU A 58 -7.23 -4.25 -1.16
CA GLU A 58 -7.56 -5.29 -0.20
C GLU A 58 -6.41 -5.39 0.77
N LEU A 59 -6.74 -5.35 2.05
CA LEU A 59 -5.74 -5.40 3.10
C LEU A 59 -5.74 -6.77 3.74
N THR A 60 -4.58 -7.38 3.83
CA THR A 60 -4.38 -8.63 4.54
C THR A 60 -3.42 -8.38 5.68
N ILE A 61 -3.76 -8.87 6.85
CA ILE A 61 -2.94 -8.70 8.04
C ILE A 61 -2.46 -10.07 8.49
N LYS A 62 -1.15 -10.21 8.63
CA LYS A 62 -0.55 -11.45 9.10
C LYS A 62 0.19 -11.17 10.40
N ARG A 63 -0.33 -11.69 11.49
CA ARG A 63 0.32 -11.55 12.79
C ARG A 63 1.23 -12.75 13.04
N PRO A 64 2.27 -12.56 13.85
CA PRO A 64 3.18 -13.68 14.14
C PRO A 64 2.42 -14.87 14.70
N GLY A 65 2.73 -16.04 14.17
CA GLY A 65 2.12 -17.26 14.65
C GLY A 65 0.67 -17.46 14.26
N ARG A 66 0.15 -16.62 13.36
CA ARG A 66 -1.23 -16.69 12.95
C ARG A 66 -1.35 -16.80 11.46
N GLN A 67 -2.50 -17.28 11.00
CA GLN A 67 -2.79 -17.32 9.58
C GLN A 67 -3.03 -15.90 9.07
N PRO A 68 -2.77 -15.66 7.77
CA PRO A 68 -3.12 -14.37 7.19
C PRO A 68 -4.63 -14.13 7.30
N ASP A 69 -4.97 -12.90 7.60
CA ASP A 69 -6.36 -12.50 7.81
C ASP A 69 -6.74 -11.45 6.77
N PRO A 70 -7.51 -11.84 5.74
CA PRO A 70 -7.97 -10.87 4.77
C PRO A 70 -9.07 -10.03 5.38
N THR A 71 -8.80 -8.76 5.57
CA THR A 71 -9.75 -7.89 6.27
C THR A 71 -10.76 -7.27 5.34
N GLY A 72 -10.65 -7.54 4.03
CA GLY A 72 -11.63 -7.07 3.07
C GLY A 72 -11.23 -5.80 2.36
N PRO A 73 -12.14 -5.30 1.52
CA PRO A 73 -11.83 -4.13 0.70
C PRO A 73 -11.80 -2.86 1.53
N ARG A 74 -10.93 -1.94 1.10
CA ARG A 74 -10.78 -0.65 1.73
C ARG A 74 -10.53 0.40 0.68
N THR A 75 -10.75 1.65 1.05
CA THR A 75 -10.42 2.78 0.19
C THR A 75 -9.60 3.78 0.97
N MET A 76 -8.76 4.50 0.25
CA MET A 76 -7.92 5.52 0.86
C MET A 76 -7.53 6.52 -0.20
N ALA A 77 -7.44 7.80 0.18
CA ALA A 77 -6.91 8.79 -0.74
C ALA A 77 -5.46 8.45 -1.08
N LEU A 78 -5.13 8.57 -2.34
CA LEU A 78 -3.80 8.22 -2.81
C LEU A 78 -2.73 8.99 -2.08
N LYS A 79 -2.97 10.27 -1.85
CA LYS A 79 -2.04 11.12 -1.14
C LYS A 79 -1.77 10.62 0.27
N VAL A 80 -2.83 10.17 0.95
CA VAL A 80 -2.70 9.65 2.31
C VAL A 80 -1.88 8.38 2.32
N PHE A 81 -2.14 7.50 1.36
CA PHE A 81 -1.38 6.26 1.26
C PHE A 81 0.10 6.55 1.07
N CYS A 82 0.42 7.46 0.15
CA CYS A 82 1.81 7.80 -0.11
C CYS A 82 2.48 8.40 1.11
N GLN A 83 1.78 9.22 1.86
CA GLN A 83 2.35 9.79 3.08
C GLN A 83 2.63 8.72 4.11
N THR A 84 1.69 7.80 4.28
CA THR A 84 1.85 6.73 5.26
C THR A 84 3.06 5.87 4.93
N VAL A 85 3.21 5.53 3.66
CA VAL A 85 4.32 4.70 3.23
C VAL A 85 5.64 5.46 3.39
N ALA A 86 5.66 6.72 2.98
CA ALA A 86 6.88 7.51 3.03
C ALA A 86 7.39 7.65 4.46
N GLU A 87 6.50 7.77 5.41
CA GLU A 87 6.91 7.91 6.79
C GLU A 87 7.56 6.65 7.33
N ARG A 88 7.27 5.53 6.72
CA ARG A 88 7.81 4.26 7.18
C ARG A 88 9.14 3.92 6.53
N LEU A 89 9.45 4.60 5.48
CA LEU A 89 10.70 4.37 4.79
C LEU A 89 11.80 5.19 5.42
#